data_daae6f7196c1b1ef574e5134dc8cc1c7
#
_entry.id   daae6f7196c1b1ef574e5134dc8cc1c7
#
_cell.length_a   1.000
_cell.length_b   1.000
_cell.length_c   1.000
_cell.angle_alpha   90.00
_cell.angle_beta   90.00
_cell.angle_gamma   90.00
#
_symmetry.space_group_name_H-M   'P 1'
#
loop_
_entity.id
_entity.type
_entity.pdbx_description
1 polymer ?
#
loop_
_entity_poly.entity_id
_entity_poly.type
_entity_poly.pdbx_seq_one_letter_code
_entity_poly.pdbx_strand_id
1 'polypeptide(L)'
;MKIKHTLTLILFTVISYSSCYTQSLNYGDISYNKAVNISGKQRMLSQKMSKAYLLMAKGVKDEKIKRELNSSKFIFKKQLQILKTNASSSSTRLYIKKIYKLWNKFDVLLSDTPPNVSTSKQIIDLNTSLLKACNDLVVDIEAKSNYDNKFFENNNQELVKIINVSGKQRMLSQRLCLYYIASVMFPKEKATYRTMLSKVFDEFDSVIGYLLINGYNTTESEEELGAIMAIWEKFQTNKSDFLDGKYNLVEVYSTTNAL
;
A
#
# COMPACT_ATOMS: atom_id res chain seq x y z
N MET A 1 -76.61 -10.06 -39.88
CA MET A 1 -75.40 -9.20 -40.00
C MET A 1 -74.51 -9.46 -38.82
N LYS A 2 -73.40 -10.23 -38.95
CA LYS A 2 -72.50 -10.64 -37.85
C LYS A 2 -71.26 -9.76 -37.90
N ILE A 3 -71.09 -8.90 -36.92
CA ILE A 3 -69.89 -8.08 -36.76
C ILE A 3 -68.87 -8.96 -36.04
N LYS A 4 -67.78 -9.28 -36.72
CA LYS A 4 -66.61 -9.95 -36.15
C LYS A 4 -65.72 -8.90 -35.51
N HIS A 5 -65.67 -8.90 -34.19
CA HIS A 5 -64.64 -8.13 -33.46
C HIS A 5 -63.32 -8.87 -33.54
N THR A 6 -62.41 -8.34 -34.35
CA THR A 6 -61.02 -8.79 -34.36
C THR A 6 -60.31 -8.09 -33.23
N LEU A 7 -60.06 -8.84 -32.16
CA LEU A 7 -59.28 -8.36 -30.99
C LEU A 7 -57.79 -8.41 -31.36
N THR A 8 -57.24 -7.26 -31.73
CA THR A 8 -55.80 -7.16 -31.99
C THR A 8 -55.07 -7.10 -30.62
N LEU A 9 -54.48 -8.22 -30.23
CA LEU A 9 -53.64 -8.33 -29.06
C LEU A 9 -52.30 -7.64 -29.36
N ILE A 10 -52.18 -6.38 -28.94
CA ILE A 10 -50.90 -5.69 -28.98
C ILE A 10 -50.03 -6.26 -27.81
N LEU A 11 -49.19 -7.20 -28.17
CA LEU A 11 -48.17 -7.74 -27.28
C LEU A 11 -47.09 -6.66 -27.10
N PHE A 12 -47.25 -5.83 -26.06
CA PHE A 12 -46.18 -4.96 -25.60
C PHE A 12 -45.05 -5.84 -25.04
N THR A 13 -44.11 -6.25 -25.88
CA THR A 13 -42.81 -6.74 -25.42
C THR A 13 -42.06 -5.58 -24.83
N VAL A 14 -42.22 -5.41 -23.52
CA VAL A 14 -41.30 -4.62 -22.72
C VAL A 14 -39.96 -5.35 -22.77
N ILE A 15 -39.13 -4.99 -23.75
CA ILE A 15 -37.71 -5.36 -23.75
C ILE A 15 -37.10 -4.57 -22.59
N SER A 16 -37.11 -5.21 -21.43
CA SER A 16 -36.28 -4.77 -20.29
C SER A 16 -34.85 -4.86 -20.81
N TYR A 17 -34.30 -3.75 -21.23
CA TYR A 17 -32.85 -3.59 -21.34
C TYR A 17 -32.29 -3.72 -19.91
N SER A 18 -32.18 -4.94 -19.45
CA SER A 18 -31.27 -5.28 -18.40
C SER A 18 -29.91 -4.93 -18.97
N SER A 19 -29.42 -3.72 -18.66
CA SER A 19 -28.04 -3.40 -18.86
C SER A 19 -27.29 -4.40 -17.96
N CYS A 20 -26.98 -5.56 -18.54
CA CYS A 20 -26.08 -6.51 -17.95
C CYS A 20 -24.75 -5.75 -17.88
N TYR A 21 -24.50 -5.08 -16.77
CA TYR A 21 -23.19 -4.61 -16.44
C TYR A 21 -22.34 -5.87 -16.35
N THR A 22 -21.78 -6.29 -17.47
CA THR A 22 -20.68 -7.24 -17.48
C THR A 22 -19.58 -6.58 -16.64
N GLN A 23 -19.51 -6.97 -15.41
CA GLN A 23 -18.46 -6.51 -14.50
C GLN A 23 -17.15 -6.95 -15.14
N SER A 24 -16.31 -5.99 -15.51
CA SER A 24 -15.08 -6.24 -16.21
C SER A 24 -14.19 -7.14 -15.38
N LEU A 25 -13.72 -8.28 -15.91
CA LEU A 25 -12.75 -9.18 -15.30
C LEU A 25 -11.40 -8.48 -15.04
N ASN A 26 -11.22 -7.26 -15.53
CA ASN A 26 -10.02 -6.46 -15.42
C ASN A 26 -10.33 -5.09 -14.80
N TYR A 27 -9.31 -4.53 -14.18
CA TYR A 27 -9.28 -3.15 -13.74
C TYR A 27 -8.90 -2.24 -14.94
N GLY A 28 -9.88 -1.94 -15.79
CA GLY A 28 -9.63 -1.31 -17.09
C GLY A 28 -8.77 -2.20 -18.00
N ASP A 29 -7.66 -1.67 -18.49
CA ASP A 29 -6.72 -2.38 -19.38
C ASP A 29 -5.71 -3.27 -18.62
N ILE A 30 -5.77 -3.34 -17.30
CA ILE A 30 -4.86 -4.15 -16.48
C ILE A 30 -5.64 -5.15 -15.62
N SER A 31 -5.02 -6.27 -15.27
CA SER A 31 -5.61 -7.25 -14.36
C SER A 31 -5.79 -6.70 -12.95
N TYR A 32 -6.76 -7.22 -12.18
CA TYR A 32 -6.92 -6.89 -10.77
C TYR A 32 -5.66 -7.19 -9.94
N ASN A 33 -4.96 -8.29 -10.19
CA ASN A 33 -3.70 -8.62 -9.52
C ASN A 33 -2.66 -7.51 -9.71
N LYS A 34 -2.53 -7.00 -10.93
CA LYS A 34 -1.65 -5.87 -11.23
C LYS A 34 -2.12 -4.58 -10.55
N ALA A 35 -3.42 -4.31 -10.53
CA ALA A 35 -3.99 -3.13 -9.86
C ALA A 35 -3.77 -3.17 -8.34
N VAL A 36 -4.01 -4.33 -7.68
CA VAL A 36 -3.74 -4.53 -6.25
C VAL A 36 -2.26 -4.37 -5.93
N ASN A 37 -1.37 -4.94 -6.73
CA ASN A 37 0.07 -4.78 -6.54
C ASN A 37 0.52 -3.31 -6.68
N ILE A 38 0.05 -2.61 -7.72
CA ILE A 38 0.36 -1.18 -7.93
C ILE A 38 -0.19 -0.33 -6.79
N SER A 39 -1.46 -0.52 -6.39
CA SER A 39 -2.07 0.23 -5.30
C SER A 39 -1.42 -0.10 -3.94
N GLY A 40 -1.08 -1.36 -3.69
CA GLY A 40 -0.31 -1.79 -2.52
C GLY A 40 1.07 -1.12 -2.46
N LYS A 41 1.74 -0.99 -3.60
CA LYS A 41 3.04 -0.30 -3.70
C LYS A 41 2.96 1.19 -3.34
N GLN A 42 1.81 1.86 -3.54
CA GLN A 42 1.62 3.25 -3.08
C GLN A 42 1.78 3.37 -1.56
N ARG A 43 1.27 2.39 -0.79
CA ARG A 43 1.44 2.34 0.68
C ARG A 43 2.92 2.32 1.05
N MET A 44 3.69 1.42 0.45
CA MET A 44 5.13 1.27 0.68
C MET A 44 5.90 2.53 0.28
N LEU A 45 5.61 3.09 -0.91
CA LEU A 45 6.31 4.27 -1.42
C LEU A 45 6.10 5.50 -0.53
N SER A 46 4.90 5.70 0.06
CA SER A 46 4.66 6.81 0.99
C SER A 46 5.55 6.71 2.23
N GLN A 47 5.73 5.51 2.79
CA GLN A 47 6.62 5.30 3.94
C GLN A 47 8.09 5.49 3.54
N LYS A 48 8.47 4.97 2.38
CA LYS A 48 9.82 5.03 1.82
C LYS A 48 10.28 6.47 1.59
N MET A 49 9.41 7.32 1.04
CA MET A 49 9.69 8.74 0.85
C MET A 49 9.82 9.48 2.18
N SER A 50 8.92 9.20 3.14
CA SER A 50 8.97 9.82 4.47
C SER A 50 10.27 9.48 5.20
N LYS A 51 10.65 8.20 5.26
CA LYS A 51 11.89 7.79 5.94
C LYS A 51 13.12 8.41 5.28
N ALA A 52 13.17 8.45 3.94
CA ALA A 52 14.29 9.02 3.22
C ALA A 52 14.46 10.52 3.53
N TYR A 53 13.36 11.28 3.56
CA TYR A 53 13.40 12.68 3.92
C TYR A 53 13.89 12.89 5.37
N LEU A 54 13.36 12.11 6.33
CA LEU A 54 13.77 12.20 7.72
C LEU A 54 15.25 11.84 7.94
N LEU A 55 15.76 10.82 7.24
CA LEU A 55 17.20 10.48 7.31
C LEU A 55 18.07 11.64 6.84
N MET A 56 17.72 12.28 5.71
CA MET A 56 18.44 13.44 5.21
C MET A 56 18.33 14.62 6.20
N ALA A 57 17.15 14.88 6.76
CA ALA A 57 16.93 15.94 7.76
C ALA A 57 17.70 15.67 9.08
N LYS A 58 17.98 14.40 9.39
CA LYS A 58 18.84 13.98 10.52
C LYS A 58 20.33 14.07 10.21
N GLY A 59 20.69 14.46 8.99
CA GLY A 59 22.07 14.64 8.55
C GLY A 59 22.76 13.37 8.03
N VAL A 60 22.02 12.30 7.75
CA VAL A 60 22.59 11.11 7.12
C VAL A 60 22.94 11.45 5.66
N LYS A 61 24.26 11.45 5.38
CA LYS A 61 24.81 11.79 4.06
C LYS A 61 25.03 10.50 3.26
N ASP A 62 24.03 10.04 2.55
CA ASP A 62 24.13 8.91 1.63
C ASP A 62 23.33 9.23 0.35
N GLU A 63 24.01 9.27 -0.78
CA GLU A 63 23.40 9.52 -2.09
C GLU A 63 22.35 8.46 -2.49
N LYS A 64 22.41 7.25 -1.89
CA LYS A 64 21.38 6.23 -2.09
C LYS A 64 20.03 6.69 -1.53
N ILE A 65 20.02 7.37 -0.36
CA ILE A 65 18.80 7.89 0.27
C ILE A 65 18.14 8.95 -0.60
N LYS A 66 18.92 9.86 -1.16
CA LYS A 66 18.42 10.90 -2.08
C LYS A 66 17.86 10.30 -3.38
N ARG A 67 18.56 9.32 -3.95
CA ARG A 67 18.06 8.58 -5.12
C ARG A 67 16.80 7.80 -4.79
N GLU A 68 16.72 7.19 -3.60
CA GLU A 68 15.53 6.50 -3.11
C GLU A 68 14.32 7.44 -3.03
N LEU A 69 14.49 8.65 -2.48
CA LEU A 69 13.43 9.65 -2.42
C LEU A 69 12.93 10.01 -3.83
N ASN A 70 13.85 10.40 -4.72
CA ASN A 70 13.50 10.87 -6.05
C ASN A 70 12.84 9.78 -6.92
N SER A 71 13.40 8.56 -6.90
CA SER A 71 12.81 7.43 -7.63
C SER A 71 11.43 7.06 -7.07
N SER A 72 11.26 7.09 -5.75
CA SER A 72 9.97 6.79 -5.11
C SER A 72 8.90 7.83 -5.46
N LYS A 73 9.24 9.12 -5.50
CA LYS A 73 8.34 10.21 -5.97
C LYS A 73 7.89 9.96 -7.41
N PHE A 74 8.84 9.67 -8.29
CA PHE A 74 8.56 9.40 -9.70
C PHE A 74 7.64 8.19 -9.88
N ILE A 75 7.98 7.06 -9.23
CA ILE A 75 7.21 5.81 -9.32
C ILE A 75 5.80 6.01 -8.74
N PHE A 76 5.67 6.68 -7.59
CA PHE A 76 4.37 6.97 -6.97
C PHE A 76 3.46 7.71 -7.94
N LYS A 77 3.94 8.81 -8.52
CA LYS A 77 3.18 9.63 -9.47
C LYS A 77 2.78 8.83 -10.73
N LYS A 78 3.71 8.07 -11.32
CA LYS A 78 3.43 7.27 -12.52
C LYS A 78 2.42 6.16 -12.25
N GLN A 79 2.55 5.45 -11.15
CA GLN A 79 1.63 4.37 -10.79
C GLN A 79 0.25 4.90 -10.40
N LEU A 80 0.16 6.04 -9.71
CA LEU A 80 -1.12 6.68 -9.41
C LEU A 80 -1.85 7.11 -10.69
N GLN A 81 -1.12 7.55 -11.72
CA GLN A 81 -1.70 7.84 -13.04
C GLN A 81 -2.24 6.58 -13.71
N ILE A 82 -1.52 5.45 -13.67
CA ILE A 82 -2.01 4.16 -14.20
C ILE A 82 -3.31 3.76 -13.51
N LEU A 83 -3.37 3.84 -12.17
CA LEU A 83 -4.58 3.53 -11.42
C LEU A 83 -5.75 4.44 -11.81
N LYS A 84 -5.48 5.74 -12.01
CA LYS A 84 -6.51 6.72 -12.44
C LYS A 84 -7.06 6.41 -13.82
N THR A 85 -6.20 6.13 -14.79
CA THR A 85 -6.59 5.87 -16.19
C THR A 85 -7.46 4.63 -16.29
N ASN A 86 -7.20 3.61 -15.47
CA ASN A 86 -7.88 2.33 -15.49
C ASN A 86 -9.11 2.25 -14.55
N ALA A 87 -9.35 3.25 -13.72
CA ALA A 87 -10.46 3.24 -12.76
C ALA A 87 -11.82 3.39 -13.45
N SER A 88 -12.62 2.33 -13.48
CA SER A 88 -13.97 2.32 -14.06
C SER A 88 -15.05 2.77 -13.06
N SER A 89 -14.93 2.39 -11.78
CA SER A 89 -15.96 2.65 -10.77
C SER A 89 -15.86 4.03 -10.11
N SER A 90 -17.01 4.56 -9.70
CA SER A 90 -17.12 5.87 -9.04
C SER A 90 -16.38 5.89 -7.68
N SER A 91 -16.47 4.80 -6.88
CA SER A 91 -15.81 4.71 -5.59
C SER A 91 -14.29 4.73 -5.74
N THR A 92 -13.74 3.94 -6.67
CA THR A 92 -12.31 3.92 -6.96
C THR A 92 -11.79 5.29 -7.38
N ARG A 93 -12.52 5.99 -8.27
CA ARG A 93 -12.17 7.36 -8.69
C ARG A 93 -12.16 8.34 -7.52
N LEU A 94 -13.08 8.17 -6.56
CA LEU A 94 -13.13 9.01 -5.36
C LEU A 94 -11.91 8.79 -4.45
N TYR A 95 -11.51 7.54 -4.22
CA TYR A 95 -10.28 7.24 -3.46
C TYR A 95 -9.04 7.80 -4.14
N ILE A 96 -8.93 7.64 -5.46
CA ILE A 96 -7.82 8.19 -6.24
C ILE A 96 -7.78 9.72 -6.15
N LYS A 97 -8.93 10.40 -6.24
CA LYS A 97 -9.02 11.86 -6.06
C LYS A 97 -8.53 12.29 -4.68
N LYS A 98 -8.90 11.54 -3.62
CA LYS A 98 -8.41 11.78 -2.25
C LYS A 98 -6.89 11.64 -2.16
N ILE A 99 -6.33 10.59 -2.77
CA ILE A 99 -4.88 10.39 -2.80
C ILE A 99 -4.17 11.54 -3.53
N TYR A 100 -4.67 11.99 -4.69
CA TYR A 100 -4.09 13.13 -5.40
C TYR A 100 -4.07 14.40 -4.55
N LYS A 101 -5.15 14.68 -3.82
CA LYS A 101 -5.22 15.86 -2.93
C LYS A 101 -4.14 15.82 -1.83
N LEU A 102 -3.93 14.64 -1.24
CA LEU A 102 -2.91 14.43 -0.21
C LEU A 102 -1.51 14.43 -0.81
N TRP A 103 -1.33 13.76 -1.95
CA TRP A 103 -0.08 13.69 -2.67
C TRP A 103 0.46 15.08 -3.04
N ASN A 104 -0.38 15.96 -3.57
CA ASN A 104 0.07 17.29 -3.96
C ASN A 104 0.67 18.07 -2.77
N LYS A 105 0.06 17.95 -1.58
CA LYS A 105 0.62 18.54 -0.35
C LYS A 105 1.92 17.84 0.08
N PHE A 106 1.93 16.54 0.01
CA PHE A 106 3.06 15.71 0.42
C PHE A 106 4.29 15.95 -0.48
N ASP A 107 4.10 16.05 -1.80
CA ASP A 107 5.16 16.31 -2.77
C ASP A 107 5.82 17.69 -2.57
N VAL A 108 5.04 18.71 -2.17
CA VAL A 108 5.56 20.03 -1.79
C VAL A 108 6.48 19.92 -0.58
N LEU A 109 6.05 19.21 0.49
CA LEU A 109 6.88 19.01 1.69
C LEU A 109 8.16 18.22 1.39
N LEU A 110 8.07 17.18 0.55
CA LEU A 110 9.24 16.38 0.14
C LEU A 110 10.22 17.15 -0.76
N SER A 111 9.81 18.29 -1.31
CA SER A 111 10.64 19.14 -2.17
C SER A 111 11.30 20.28 -1.38
N ASP A 112 10.98 20.41 -0.10
CA ASP A 112 11.62 21.41 0.78
C ASP A 112 13.10 21.07 0.99
N THR A 113 13.96 22.03 0.66
CA THR A 113 15.41 21.88 0.69
C THR A 113 16.08 23.09 1.32
N PRO A 114 17.05 22.89 2.23
CA PRO A 114 17.54 21.61 2.72
C PRO A 114 16.51 20.90 3.62
N PRO A 115 16.52 19.54 3.65
CA PRO A 115 15.65 18.80 4.56
C PRO A 115 15.85 19.24 6.01
N ASN A 116 14.74 19.42 6.73
CA ASN A 116 14.76 19.95 8.10
C ASN A 116 13.76 19.25 9.03
N VAL A 117 13.94 19.47 10.35
CA VAL A 117 13.14 18.81 11.39
C VAL A 117 11.67 19.28 11.37
N SER A 118 11.40 20.56 11.10
CA SER A 118 10.05 21.10 11.07
C SER A 118 9.22 20.47 9.95
N THR A 119 9.76 20.42 8.73
CA THR A 119 9.12 19.78 7.58
C THR A 119 9.00 18.27 7.77
N SER A 120 9.97 17.62 8.44
CA SER A 120 9.89 16.21 8.81
C SER A 120 8.66 15.89 9.67
N LYS A 121 8.32 16.78 10.62
CA LYS A 121 7.11 16.63 11.44
C LYS A 121 5.84 16.68 10.60
N GLN A 122 5.74 17.66 9.71
CA GLN A 122 4.60 17.80 8.80
C GLN A 122 4.46 16.59 7.85
N ILE A 123 5.59 16.04 7.38
CA ILE A 123 5.62 14.83 6.55
C ILE A 123 5.04 13.64 7.31
N ILE A 124 5.44 13.40 8.57
CA ILE A 124 4.91 12.29 9.38
C ILE A 124 3.40 12.45 9.60
N ASP A 125 2.94 13.66 9.95
CA ASP A 125 1.53 13.92 10.23
C ASP A 125 0.67 13.70 8.97
N LEU A 126 1.13 14.18 7.81
CA LEU A 126 0.42 13.98 6.54
C LEU A 126 0.51 12.54 6.02
N ASN A 127 1.63 11.86 6.28
CA ASN A 127 1.89 10.49 5.83
C ASN A 127 0.84 9.50 6.35
N THR A 128 0.40 9.64 7.61
CA THR A 128 -0.65 8.77 8.16
C THR A 128 -1.95 8.86 7.36
N SER A 129 -2.35 10.06 6.97
CA SER A 129 -3.54 10.27 6.13
C SER A 129 -3.35 9.75 4.71
N LEU A 130 -2.17 9.92 4.11
CA LEU A 130 -1.84 9.42 2.79
C LEU A 130 -1.80 7.89 2.78
N LEU A 131 -1.16 7.27 3.77
CA LEU A 131 -1.14 5.81 3.92
C LEU A 131 -2.55 5.24 4.03
N LYS A 132 -3.41 5.86 4.87
CA LYS A 132 -4.80 5.44 5.02
C LYS A 132 -5.55 5.52 3.69
N ALA A 133 -5.40 6.61 2.95
CA ALA A 133 -6.07 6.77 1.65
C ALA A 133 -5.58 5.75 0.62
N CYS A 134 -4.28 5.42 0.60
CA CYS A 134 -3.73 4.37 -0.25
C CYS A 134 -4.27 2.98 0.16
N ASN A 135 -4.40 2.71 1.46
CA ASN A 135 -4.97 1.46 1.94
C ASN A 135 -6.46 1.32 1.59
N ASP A 136 -7.24 2.39 1.76
CA ASP A 136 -8.66 2.41 1.39
C ASP A 136 -8.83 2.08 -0.12
N LEU A 137 -7.93 2.57 -0.99
CA LEU A 137 -7.91 2.23 -2.42
C LEU A 137 -7.58 0.75 -2.68
N VAL A 138 -6.60 0.17 -1.97
CA VAL A 138 -6.27 -1.25 -2.10
C VAL A 138 -7.47 -2.11 -1.76
N VAL A 139 -8.12 -1.83 -0.61
CA VAL A 139 -9.30 -2.58 -0.15
C VAL A 139 -10.46 -2.47 -1.15
N ASP A 140 -10.70 -1.29 -1.74
CA ASP A 140 -11.74 -1.09 -2.75
C ASP A 140 -11.46 -1.89 -4.04
N ILE A 141 -10.20 -1.94 -4.49
CA ILE A 141 -9.81 -2.72 -5.67
C ILE A 141 -9.89 -4.22 -5.38
N GLU A 142 -9.41 -4.67 -4.22
CA GLU A 142 -9.45 -6.07 -3.78
C GLU A 142 -10.89 -6.58 -3.68
N ALA A 143 -11.78 -5.79 -3.05
CA ALA A 143 -13.20 -6.15 -2.94
C ALA A 143 -13.88 -6.32 -4.30
N LYS A 144 -13.49 -5.55 -5.31
CA LYS A 144 -14.02 -5.67 -6.67
C LYS A 144 -13.46 -6.88 -7.41
N SER A 145 -12.21 -7.24 -7.17
CA SER A 145 -11.63 -8.45 -7.74
C SER A 145 -12.36 -9.72 -7.29
N ASN A 146 -12.91 -9.72 -6.07
CA ASN A 146 -13.64 -10.85 -5.50
C ASN A 146 -15.04 -11.03 -6.10
N TYR A 147 -15.68 -9.97 -6.61
CA TYR A 147 -17.00 -10.06 -7.23
C TYR A 147 -16.97 -10.75 -8.59
N ASP A 148 -15.88 -10.60 -9.34
CA ASP A 148 -15.72 -11.18 -10.67
C ASP A 148 -15.43 -12.68 -10.65
N ASN A 149 -15.06 -13.22 -9.51
CA ASN A 149 -14.61 -14.62 -9.36
C ASN A 149 -15.71 -15.62 -8.98
N LYS A 150 -17.00 -15.25 -9.04
CA LYS A 150 -18.10 -16.22 -8.79
C LYS A 150 -18.11 -17.42 -9.75
N PHE A 151 -17.39 -17.34 -10.85
CA PHE A 151 -17.30 -18.38 -11.90
C PHE A 151 -15.91 -18.97 -12.08
N PHE A 152 -14.88 -18.49 -11.35
CA PHE A 152 -13.51 -19.00 -11.43
C PHE A 152 -13.08 -19.57 -10.07
N GLU A 153 -12.29 -20.62 -10.11
CA GLU A 153 -11.81 -21.39 -8.96
C GLU A 153 -11.28 -20.51 -7.82
N ASN A 154 -11.46 -20.96 -6.59
CA ASN A 154 -11.06 -20.32 -5.31
C ASN A 154 -9.61 -19.79 -5.27
N ASN A 155 -8.75 -20.28 -6.15
CA ASN A 155 -7.31 -19.95 -6.22
C ASN A 155 -7.01 -18.47 -6.52
N ASN A 156 -7.86 -17.77 -7.28
CA ASN A 156 -7.58 -16.38 -7.64
C ASN A 156 -7.79 -15.37 -6.50
N GLN A 157 -8.74 -15.64 -5.60
CA GLN A 157 -9.01 -14.76 -4.45
C GLN A 157 -7.88 -14.82 -3.43
N GLU A 158 -7.38 -16.01 -3.14
CA GLU A 158 -6.24 -16.18 -2.23
C GLU A 158 -4.96 -15.58 -2.79
N LEU A 159 -4.72 -15.71 -4.09
CA LEU A 159 -3.58 -15.06 -4.75
C LEU A 159 -3.63 -13.53 -4.61
N VAL A 160 -4.79 -12.91 -4.83
CA VAL A 160 -4.98 -11.46 -4.61
C VAL A 160 -4.70 -11.08 -3.16
N LYS A 161 -5.18 -11.88 -2.21
CA LYS A 161 -4.93 -11.69 -0.78
C LYS A 161 -3.44 -11.79 -0.45
N ILE A 162 -2.73 -12.80 -0.97
CA ILE A 162 -1.29 -12.96 -0.76
C ILE A 162 -0.51 -11.78 -1.33
N ILE A 163 -0.85 -11.31 -2.55
CA ILE A 163 -0.25 -10.12 -3.15
C ILE A 163 -0.45 -8.90 -2.25
N ASN A 164 -1.64 -8.71 -1.67
CA ASN A 164 -1.93 -7.62 -0.76
C ASN A 164 -1.12 -7.74 0.55
N VAL A 165 -1.06 -8.94 1.13
CA VAL A 165 -0.31 -9.22 2.38
C VAL A 165 1.20 -9.03 2.15
N SER A 166 1.76 -9.53 1.05
CA SER A 166 3.16 -9.30 0.68
C SER A 166 3.46 -7.82 0.45
N GLY A 167 2.52 -7.09 -0.15
CA GLY A 167 2.61 -5.63 -0.28
C GLY A 167 2.56 -4.91 1.07
N LYS A 168 1.81 -5.45 2.04
CA LYS A 168 1.76 -4.95 3.42
C LYS A 168 3.09 -5.19 4.14
N GLN A 169 3.70 -6.37 3.98
CA GLN A 169 5.02 -6.68 4.54
C GLN A 169 6.08 -5.65 4.11
N ARG A 170 6.16 -5.38 2.81
CA ARG A 170 7.08 -4.37 2.25
C ARG A 170 6.79 -2.95 2.79
N MET A 171 5.55 -2.60 3.04
CA MET A 171 5.18 -1.32 3.64
C MET A 171 5.59 -1.26 5.12
N LEU A 172 5.39 -2.33 5.87
CA LEU A 172 5.74 -2.40 7.28
C LEU A 172 7.25 -2.29 7.51
N SER A 173 8.09 -2.92 6.65
CA SER A 173 9.55 -2.79 6.75
C SER A 173 10.00 -1.33 6.63
N GLN A 174 9.42 -0.57 5.70
CA GLN A 174 9.73 0.85 5.56
C GLN A 174 9.22 1.68 6.76
N ARG A 175 8.07 1.29 7.31
CA ARG A 175 7.44 1.98 8.45
C ARG A 175 8.17 1.73 9.77
N LEU A 176 8.80 0.57 9.95
CA LEU A 176 9.72 0.30 11.06
C LEU A 176 10.83 1.35 11.09
N CYS A 177 11.53 1.54 9.98
CA CYS A 177 12.58 2.55 9.86
C CYS A 177 12.04 3.96 10.10
N LEU A 178 10.90 4.31 9.52
CA LEU A 178 10.29 5.65 9.67
C LEU A 178 10.02 5.99 11.13
N TYR A 179 9.36 5.11 11.88
CA TYR A 179 9.07 5.38 13.29
C TYR A 179 10.26 5.27 14.19
N TYR A 180 11.24 4.43 13.84
CA TYR A 180 12.52 4.42 14.52
C TYR A 180 13.20 5.79 14.42
N ILE A 181 13.34 6.33 13.20
CA ILE A 181 13.94 7.66 12.99
C ILE A 181 13.14 8.74 13.74
N ALA A 182 11.81 8.68 13.67
CA ALA A 182 10.93 9.63 14.35
C ALA A 182 11.14 9.62 15.88
N SER A 183 11.28 8.43 16.49
CA SER A 183 11.53 8.31 17.94
C SER A 183 12.86 8.94 18.38
N VAL A 184 13.87 8.89 17.52
CA VAL A 184 15.19 9.50 17.77
C VAL A 184 15.20 10.99 17.40
N MET A 185 14.40 11.41 16.43
CA MET A 185 14.36 12.79 15.95
C MET A 185 13.52 13.70 16.85
N PHE A 186 12.44 13.20 17.45
CA PHE A 186 11.46 13.94 18.23
C PHE A 186 11.44 13.49 19.69
N PRO A 187 12.41 13.90 20.52
CA PRO A 187 12.55 13.40 21.89
C PRO A 187 11.34 13.71 22.79
N LYS A 188 10.63 14.82 22.55
CA LYS A 188 9.39 15.17 23.27
C LYS A 188 8.23 14.22 22.97
N GLU A 189 8.24 13.57 21.82
CA GLU A 189 7.21 12.66 21.34
C GLU A 189 7.71 11.20 21.30
N LYS A 190 8.88 10.94 21.90
CA LYS A 190 9.55 9.62 21.87
C LYS A 190 8.61 8.49 22.31
N ALA A 191 7.85 8.69 23.38
CA ALA A 191 6.90 7.68 23.88
C ALA A 191 5.82 7.33 22.86
N THR A 192 5.29 8.33 22.15
CA THR A 192 4.28 8.15 21.09
C THR A 192 4.86 7.34 19.92
N TYR A 193 6.05 7.72 19.43
CA TYR A 193 6.67 7.01 18.31
C TYR A 193 7.15 5.61 18.69
N ARG A 194 7.61 5.41 19.94
CA ARG A 194 7.92 4.08 20.49
C ARG A 194 6.69 3.16 20.49
N THR A 195 5.54 3.68 20.90
CA THR A 195 4.27 2.92 20.85
C THR A 195 3.86 2.58 19.42
N MET A 196 4.02 3.52 18.49
CA MET A 196 3.75 3.28 17.07
C MET A 196 4.72 2.26 16.49
N LEU A 197 6.00 2.36 16.84
CA LEU A 197 7.05 1.44 16.41
C LEU A 197 6.77 0.01 16.92
N SER A 198 6.38 -0.14 18.20
CA SER A 198 6.01 -1.45 18.77
C SER A 198 4.86 -2.09 18.04
N LYS A 199 3.79 -1.32 17.74
CA LYS A 199 2.65 -1.84 16.96
C LYS A 199 3.06 -2.31 15.58
N VAL A 200 3.91 -1.56 14.89
CA VAL A 200 4.41 -1.94 13.57
C VAL A 200 5.32 -3.15 13.66
N PHE A 201 6.10 -3.28 14.72
CA PHE A 201 6.95 -4.43 14.99
C PHE A 201 6.13 -5.71 15.13
N ASP A 202 5.10 -5.67 15.99
CA ASP A 202 4.23 -6.82 16.24
C ASP A 202 3.43 -7.19 14.98
N GLU A 203 2.99 -6.20 14.21
CA GLU A 203 2.28 -6.41 12.96
C GLU A 203 3.20 -7.01 11.87
N PHE A 204 4.46 -6.56 11.78
CA PHE A 204 5.45 -7.12 10.85
C PHE A 204 5.71 -8.58 11.18
N ASP A 205 5.92 -8.90 12.45
CA ASP A 205 6.15 -10.25 12.94
C ASP A 205 5.00 -11.20 12.61
N SER A 206 3.77 -10.77 12.89
CA SER A 206 2.55 -11.53 12.55
C SER A 206 2.40 -11.75 11.04
N VAL A 207 2.69 -10.74 10.22
CA VAL A 207 2.52 -10.83 8.77
C VAL A 207 3.57 -11.75 8.14
N ILE A 208 4.83 -11.69 8.57
CA ILE A 208 5.85 -12.60 8.04
C ILE A 208 5.59 -14.04 8.45
N GLY A 209 5.14 -14.27 9.70
CA GLY A 209 4.71 -15.60 10.14
C GLY A 209 3.59 -16.18 9.28
N TYR A 210 2.58 -15.35 8.94
CA TYR A 210 1.51 -15.77 8.02
C TYR A 210 2.04 -16.13 6.63
N LEU A 211 2.96 -15.33 6.07
CA LEU A 211 3.54 -15.60 4.74
C LEU A 211 4.37 -16.88 4.72
N LEU A 212 5.11 -17.17 5.79
CA LEU A 212 5.94 -18.39 5.89
C LEU A 212 5.15 -19.70 5.84
N ILE A 213 3.96 -19.71 6.46
CA ILE A 213 3.12 -20.94 6.53
C ILE A 213 2.08 -21.01 5.42
N ASN A 214 2.13 -20.13 4.43
CA ASN A 214 1.12 -20.08 3.38
C ASN A 214 1.32 -21.21 2.37
N GLY A 215 0.25 -21.96 2.07
CA GLY A 215 0.28 -23.11 1.16
C GLY A 215 0.51 -22.78 -0.33
N TYR A 216 0.61 -21.50 -0.70
CA TYR A 216 0.95 -21.04 -2.06
C TYR A 216 2.45 -20.75 -2.23
N ASN A 217 3.25 -20.98 -1.20
CA ASN A 217 4.69 -20.79 -1.31
C ASN A 217 5.29 -21.81 -2.28
N THR A 218 6.21 -21.33 -3.10
CA THR A 218 7.13 -22.14 -3.89
C THR A 218 8.44 -22.28 -3.11
N THR A 219 9.28 -23.26 -3.46
CA THR A 219 10.61 -23.41 -2.86
C THR A 219 11.41 -22.11 -2.88
N GLU A 220 11.37 -21.38 -4.01
CA GLU A 220 12.05 -20.08 -4.15
C GLU A 220 11.50 -19.04 -3.16
N SER A 221 10.16 -18.92 -3.02
CA SER A 221 9.57 -17.98 -2.06
C SER A 221 9.80 -18.37 -0.60
N GLU A 222 9.89 -19.67 -0.29
CA GLU A 222 10.27 -20.17 1.04
C GLU A 222 11.71 -19.82 1.40
N GLU A 223 12.64 -19.95 0.46
CA GLU A 223 14.03 -19.54 0.63
C GLU A 223 14.16 -18.02 0.85
N GLU A 224 13.46 -17.21 0.05
CA GLU A 224 13.46 -15.75 0.22
C GLU A 224 12.85 -15.34 1.56
N LEU A 225 11.72 -15.93 1.97
CA LEU A 225 11.10 -15.65 3.27
C LEU A 225 11.97 -16.11 4.43
N GLY A 226 12.67 -17.25 4.30
CA GLY A 226 13.67 -17.71 5.26
C GLY A 226 14.82 -16.73 5.43
N ALA A 227 15.34 -16.17 4.33
CA ALA A 227 16.38 -15.14 4.37
C ALA A 227 15.89 -13.85 5.05
N ILE A 228 14.65 -13.43 4.78
CA ILE A 228 14.02 -12.29 5.46
C ILE A 228 13.89 -12.56 6.96
N MET A 229 13.48 -13.77 7.37
CA MET A 229 13.39 -14.15 8.78
C MET A 229 14.74 -14.09 9.49
N ALA A 230 15.80 -14.58 8.87
CA ALA A 230 17.15 -14.53 9.44
C ALA A 230 17.62 -13.07 9.69
N ILE A 231 17.25 -12.14 8.81
CA ILE A 231 17.51 -10.70 8.99
C ILE A 231 16.63 -10.13 10.11
N TRP A 232 15.36 -10.54 10.18
CA TRP A 232 14.39 -10.07 11.16
C TRP A 232 14.71 -10.53 12.59
N GLU A 233 15.19 -11.74 12.76
CA GLU A 233 15.54 -12.35 14.03
C GLU A 233 16.51 -11.48 14.86
N LYS A 234 17.39 -10.73 14.18
CA LYS A 234 18.29 -9.76 14.84
C LYS A 234 17.50 -8.71 15.64
N PHE A 235 16.41 -8.20 15.11
CA PHE A 235 15.55 -7.24 15.80
C PHE A 235 14.61 -7.91 16.80
N GLN A 236 14.15 -9.13 16.55
CA GLN A 236 13.33 -9.89 17.49
C GLN A 236 14.09 -10.17 18.79
N THR A 237 15.32 -10.67 18.68
CA THR A 237 16.18 -10.99 19.84
C THR A 237 16.47 -9.77 20.72
N ASN A 238 16.60 -8.60 20.10
CA ASN A 238 16.93 -7.34 20.81
C ASN A 238 15.80 -6.32 20.68
N LYS A 239 14.54 -6.75 20.75
CA LYS A 239 13.34 -5.90 20.54
C LYS A 239 13.36 -4.65 21.43
N SER A 240 13.71 -4.77 22.72
CA SER A 240 13.76 -3.62 23.63
C SER A 240 14.73 -2.56 23.14
N ASP A 241 15.94 -2.95 22.76
CA ASP A 241 16.96 -2.03 22.28
C ASP A 241 16.58 -1.35 20.98
N PHE A 242 15.92 -2.09 20.09
CA PHE A 242 15.35 -1.52 18.86
C PHE A 242 14.25 -0.48 19.17
N LEU A 243 13.31 -0.80 20.05
CA LEU A 243 12.24 0.11 20.43
C LEU A 243 12.74 1.34 21.19
N ASP A 244 13.84 1.23 21.92
CA ASP A 244 14.45 2.31 22.70
C ASP A 244 15.37 3.22 21.88
N GLY A 245 15.59 2.90 20.60
CA GLY A 245 16.38 3.73 19.68
C GLY A 245 17.88 3.59 19.86
N LYS A 246 18.38 2.42 20.30
CA LYS A 246 19.80 2.18 20.60
C LYS A 246 20.63 1.76 19.38
N TYR A 247 19.99 1.47 18.24
CA TYR A 247 20.68 1.10 17.00
C TYR A 247 21.14 2.32 16.21
N ASN A 248 22.17 2.14 15.42
CA ASN A 248 22.61 3.17 14.47
C ASN A 248 21.57 3.36 13.34
N LEU A 249 21.31 4.61 12.95
CA LEU A 249 20.31 4.94 11.92
C LEU A 249 20.61 4.30 10.56
N VAL A 250 21.90 4.24 10.18
CA VAL A 250 22.32 3.64 8.91
C VAL A 250 22.12 2.12 8.94
N GLU A 251 22.38 1.50 10.08
CA GLU A 251 22.13 0.07 10.30
C GLU A 251 20.63 -0.24 10.20
N VAL A 252 19.77 0.52 10.89
CA VAL A 252 18.32 0.34 10.80
C VAL A 252 17.82 0.56 9.37
N TYR A 253 18.34 1.58 8.68
CA TYR A 253 18.00 1.84 7.28
C TYR A 253 18.38 0.67 6.36
N SER A 254 19.61 0.17 6.48
CA SER A 254 20.08 -0.95 5.62
C SER A 254 19.30 -2.24 5.91
N THR A 255 19.13 -2.59 7.18
CA THR A 255 18.41 -3.80 7.60
C THR A 255 16.95 -3.77 7.17
N THR A 256 16.23 -2.67 7.42
CA THR A 256 14.82 -2.56 7.04
C THR A 256 14.60 -2.45 5.51
N ASN A 257 15.62 -2.13 4.74
CA ASN A 257 15.56 -2.20 3.27
C ASN A 257 15.81 -3.61 2.73
N ALA A 258 16.45 -4.48 3.52
CA ALA A 258 16.67 -5.87 3.17
C ALA A 258 15.48 -6.78 3.56
N LEU A 259 14.56 -6.29 4.43
CA LEU A 259 13.27 -6.91 4.75
C LEU A 259 12.23 -6.62 3.67
#